data_502c8f10134100840fed5132ab3e6eb9
#
_entry.id   502c8f10134100840fed5132ab3e6eb9
#
_cell.length_a   1.000
_cell.length_b   1.000
_cell.length_c   1.000
_cell.angle_alpha   90.00
_cell.angle_beta   90.00
_cell.angle_gamma   90.00
#
_symmetry.space_group_name_H-M   'P 1'
#
loop_
_entity.id
_entity.type
_entity.pdbx_description
1 polymer ?
#
loop_
_entity_poly.entity_id
_entity_poly.type
_entity_poly.pdbx_seq_one_letter_code
_entity_poly.pdbx_strand_id
1 'polypeptide(L)'
;MDRRAFLQHAACAATASTLPRWAWSNPPTLQSNPFALGIASGDPTPDGVVLWTRLVLAQPAQMQATHTVRWEVAHDARFAQIVQKGEAPALPQLGHSVHVELRGLQPARWYHYRFMLGDAVSTVGRTRTAPAAGDMPDALRIAFASCQRWEHGHYAAWRHLAEEQPDLVLFLGDYIYEYATPKNTSDLARTHSLRLATSLADYRDRYALHKCDPALQAAHAACPWSVTWDDHEVQNDYAASAGHAGQAGQAGRGEATSFLAQRGAAWQAFYENMPLRAASLNRPFPDTRWEALQVYRRLRWGRLAHIHLLDSRQYRSWQACRAPDSGSAGAVRGNSCADLADPTRSLLGTAQEQWLDTGLAADAAAFNATQDATRWSVIAQQTLFSPRHYPSGTV
;
A
#
# COMPACT_ATOMS: atom_id res chain seq x y z
N MET A 1 -17.38 3.03 19.17
CA MET A 1 -16.35 3.91 18.60
C MET A 1 -16.67 5.32 19.00
N ASP A 2 -15.78 5.99 19.72
CA ASP A 2 -16.03 7.38 20.11
C ASP A 2 -15.79 8.27 18.89
N ARG A 3 -16.89 8.84 18.36
CA ARG A 3 -16.89 9.75 17.21
C ARG A 3 -15.93 10.93 17.35
N ARG A 4 -15.66 11.36 18.59
CA ARG A 4 -14.74 12.46 18.87
C ARG A 4 -13.29 12.11 18.54
N ALA A 5 -12.86 10.88 18.81
CA ALA A 5 -11.50 10.43 18.50
C ALA A 5 -11.24 10.39 16.99
N PHE A 6 -12.19 9.89 16.21
CA PHE A 6 -12.07 9.87 14.74
C PHE A 6 -12.06 11.29 14.13
N LEU A 7 -12.94 12.18 14.61
CA LEU A 7 -13.02 13.56 14.13
C LEU A 7 -11.81 14.42 14.54
N GLN A 8 -11.21 14.13 15.71
CA GLN A 8 -9.98 14.83 16.13
C GLN A 8 -8.77 14.47 15.27
N HIS A 9 -8.74 13.27 14.69
CA HIS A 9 -7.68 12.84 13.78
C HIS A 9 -7.99 13.21 12.31
N ALA A 10 -9.26 13.40 11.95
CA ALA A 10 -9.69 13.89 10.64
C ALA A 10 -9.59 15.42 10.49
N ALA A 11 -9.28 16.15 11.56
CA ALA A 11 -8.97 17.57 11.50
C ALA A 11 -7.56 17.84 10.93
N CYS A 12 -7.21 17.17 9.82
CA CYS A 12 -6.14 17.64 8.95
C CYS A 12 -6.58 19.01 8.43
N ALA A 13 -5.86 20.05 8.81
CA ALA A 13 -6.17 21.43 8.54
C ALA A 13 -6.68 21.61 7.11
N ALA A 14 -7.93 22.05 6.97
CA ALA A 14 -8.49 22.50 5.70
C ALA A 14 -7.70 23.74 5.25
N THR A 15 -6.60 23.55 4.53
CA THR A 15 -6.09 24.59 3.66
C THR A 15 -7.14 24.77 2.57
N ALA A 16 -7.98 25.76 2.74
CA ALA A 16 -8.94 26.19 1.72
C ALA A 16 -8.17 26.64 0.48
N SER A 17 -7.86 25.69 -0.41
CA SER A 17 -7.44 26.01 -1.76
C SER A 17 -8.65 26.60 -2.46
N THR A 18 -8.55 27.84 -2.93
CA THR A 18 -9.53 28.53 -3.78
C THR A 18 -9.53 27.89 -5.17
N LEU A 19 -10.11 26.69 -5.27
CA LEU A 19 -10.32 26.03 -6.56
C LEU A 19 -11.60 26.59 -7.19
N PRO A 20 -11.68 26.74 -8.52
CA PRO A 20 -12.85 27.22 -9.20
C PRO A 20 -14.06 26.31 -8.91
N ARG A 21 -15.16 26.90 -8.44
CA ARG A 21 -16.41 26.22 -8.27
C ARG A 21 -17.03 25.97 -9.65
N TRP A 22 -17.17 24.70 -10.02
CA TRP A 22 -17.87 24.31 -11.23
C TRP A 22 -19.38 24.28 -10.95
N ALA A 23 -20.16 24.93 -11.83
CA ALA A 23 -21.62 24.92 -11.74
C ALA A 23 -22.16 23.52 -12.14
N TRP A 24 -22.66 22.79 -11.15
CA TRP A 24 -23.34 21.51 -11.34
C TRP A 24 -24.79 21.67 -10.92
N SER A 25 -25.69 21.03 -11.64
CA SER A 25 -27.12 21.01 -11.25
C SER A 25 -27.27 20.25 -9.92
N ASN A 26 -27.61 20.99 -8.85
CA ASN A 26 -27.88 20.51 -7.48
C ASN A 26 -26.89 19.49 -6.89
N PRO A 27 -25.60 19.85 -6.71
CA PRO A 27 -24.68 18.98 -5.97
C PRO A 27 -25.03 18.98 -4.48
N PRO A 28 -24.95 17.85 -3.77
CA PRO A 28 -25.04 17.84 -2.32
C PRO A 28 -23.92 18.69 -1.73
N THR A 29 -24.25 19.67 -0.88
CA THR A 29 -23.24 20.43 -0.12
C THR A 29 -22.66 19.54 0.97
N LEU A 30 -21.34 19.36 0.96
CA LEU A 30 -20.63 18.59 1.98
C LEU A 30 -20.12 19.53 3.06
N GLN A 31 -20.31 19.15 4.32
CA GLN A 31 -19.85 19.95 5.48
C GLN A 31 -18.33 19.97 5.65
N SER A 32 -17.64 19.00 5.04
CA SER A 32 -16.17 18.88 5.05
C SER A 32 -15.70 18.28 3.73
N ASN A 33 -14.43 18.49 3.37
CA ASN A 33 -13.85 17.86 2.20
C ASN A 33 -13.73 16.34 2.40
N PRO A 34 -14.45 15.52 1.61
CA PRO A 34 -14.44 14.07 1.75
C PRO A 34 -13.11 13.41 1.34
N PHE A 35 -12.23 14.14 0.64
CA PHE A 35 -10.93 13.63 0.19
C PHE A 35 -9.81 13.87 1.20
N ALA A 36 -10.14 13.92 2.51
CA ALA A 36 -9.20 14.22 3.59
C ALA A 36 -8.03 13.20 3.72
N LEU A 37 -8.18 11.98 3.18
CA LEU A 37 -7.11 10.97 3.15
C LEU A 37 -6.21 11.10 1.90
N GLY A 38 -6.42 12.14 1.10
CA GLY A 38 -5.65 12.39 -0.11
C GLY A 38 -6.02 11.50 -1.28
N ILE A 39 -5.13 11.48 -2.25
CA ILE A 39 -5.23 10.71 -3.49
C ILE A 39 -3.91 10.00 -3.75
N ALA A 40 -3.95 8.94 -4.53
CA ALA A 40 -2.76 8.21 -4.95
C ALA A 40 -2.94 7.64 -6.35
N SER A 41 -1.83 7.27 -6.98
CA SER A 41 -1.85 6.42 -8.17
C SER A 41 -0.84 5.29 -8.03
N GLY A 42 -1.05 4.19 -8.76
CA GLY A 42 -0.16 3.03 -8.64
C GLY A 42 -0.16 2.08 -9.83
N ASP A 43 0.72 1.12 -9.74
CA ASP A 43 0.88 0.00 -10.66
C ASP A 43 0.84 0.43 -12.15
N PRO A 44 1.78 1.28 -12.59
CA PRO A 44 1.80 1.78 -13.95
C PRO A 44 2.06 0.66 -14.96
N THR A 45 1.27 0.66 -16.03
CA THR A 45 1.47 -0.13 -17.25
C THR A 45 1.72 0.80 -18.43
N PRO A 46 2.13 0.32 -19.60
CA PRO A 46 2.33 1.18 -20.76
C PRO A 46 1.07 1.95 -21.19
N ASP A 47 -0.10 1.41 -20.91
CA ASP A 47 -1.38 1.97 -21.34
C ASP A 47 -2.27 2.44 -20.17
N GLY A 48 -1.78 2.40 -18.93
CA GLY A 48 -2.65 2.79 -17.79
C GLY A 48 -1.98 2.81 -16.43
N VAL A 49 -2.76 3.24 -15.45
CA VAL A 49 -2.42 3.27 -14.02
C VAL A 49 -3.68 3.02 -13.20
N VAL A 50 -3.53 2.72 -11.92
CA VAL A 50 -4.64 2.78 -10.96
C VAL A 50 -4.66 4.18 -10.34
N LEU A 51 -5.83 4.83 -10.31
CA LEU A 51 -6.05 6.00 -9.47
C LEU A 51 -6.82 5.59 -8.21
N TRP A 52 -6.46 6.19 -7.09
CA TRP A 52 -7.04 5.86 -5.79
C TRP A 52 -7.42 7.10 -5.00
N THR A 53 -8.54 7.02 -4.32
CA THR A 53 -8.91 7.87 -3.18
C THR A 53 -9.80 7.09 -2.21
N ARG A 54 -10.05 7.64 -1.02
CA ARG A 54 -10.98 7.10 -0.05
C ARG A 54 -11.76 8.24 0.62
N LEU A 55 -13.08 8.14 0.62
CA LEU A 55 -13.93 9.18 1.18
C LEU A 55 -13.98 9.09 2.71
N VAL A 56 -13.90 10.26 3.35
CA VAL A 56 -14.22 10.46 4.77
C VAL A 56 -15.56 11.17 4.86
N LEU A 57 -16.56 10.47 5.39
CA LEU A 57 -17.95 10.93 5.46
C LEU A 57 -18.35 11.17 6.91
N ALA A 58 -18.94 12.34 7.20
CA ALA A 58 -19.25 12.74 8.56
C ALA A 58 -20.62 12.24 9.05
N GLN A 59 -21.58 12.05 8.14
CA GLN A 59 -22.96 11.72 8.50
C GLN A 59 -23.22 10.22 8.43
N PRO A 60 -23.92 9.60 9.41
CA PRO A 60 -24.20 8.17 9.40
C PRO A 60 -24.95 7.68 8.16
N ALA A 61 -25.91 8.45 7.66
CA ALA A 61 -26.64 8.11 6.44
C ALA A 61 -25.72 8.07 5.21
N GLN A 62 -24.76 9.00 5.11
CA GLN A 62 -23.75 8.99 4.04
C GLN A 62 -22.82 7.78 4.16
N MET A 63 -22.45 7.38 5.38
CA MET A 63 -21.58 6.22 5.61
C MET A 63 -22.21 4.88 5.21
N GLN A 64 -23.53 4.81 5.10
CA GLN A 64 -24.26 3.60 4.68
C GLN A 64 -24.60 3.61 3.17
N ALA A 65 -24.49 4.75 2.51
CA ALA A 65 -24.84 4.91 1.11
C ALA A 65 -23.63 4.66 0.19
N THR A 66 -23.91 4.18 -1.01
CA THR A 66 -22.94 4.21 -2.12
C THR A 66 -22.89 5.61 -2.71
N HIS A 67 -21.69 6.12 -2.95
CA HIS A 67 -21.48 7.41 -3.58
C HIS A 67 -20.84 7.26 -4.96
N THR A 68 -21.30 8.02 -5.92
CA THR A 68 -20.68 8.10 -7.25
C THR A 68 -19.63 9.19 -7.25
N VAL A 69 -18.36 8.81 -7.34
CA VAL A 69 -17.22 9.71 -7.41
C VAL A 69 -16.82 9.90 -8.87
N ARG A 70 -16.79 11.13 -9.32
CA ARG A 70 -16.30 11.48 -10.66
C ARG A 70 -14.79 11.64 -10.62
N TRP A 71 -14.16 11.35 -11.73
CA TRP A 71 -12.71 11.50 -11.90
C TRP A 71 -12.39 12.07 -13.27
N GLU A 72 -11.27 12.78 -13.35
CA GLU A 72 -10.72 13.32 -14.58
C GLU A 72 -9.21 13.10 -14.65
N VAL A 73 -8.74 12.85 -15.86
CA VAL A 73 -7.31 12.76 -16.22
C VAL A 73 -7.02 13.74 -17.35
N ALA A 74 -5.96 14.52 -17.23
CA ALA A 74 -5.59 15.56 -18.17
C ALA A 74 -4.09 15.57 -18.48
N HIS A 75 -3.73 16.20 -19.58
CA HIS A 75 -2.32 16.44 -19.91
C HIS A 75 -1.69 17.56 -19.07
N ASP A 76 -2.49 18.41 -18.47
CA ASP A 76 -2.03 19.57 -17.73
C ASP A 76 -2.75 19.73 -16.38
N ALA A 77 -2.09 20.37 -15.40
CA ALA A 77 -2.62 20.54 -14.05
C ALA A 77 -3.84 21.48 -13.96
N ARG A 78 -4.15 22.24 -15.02
CA ARG A 78 -5.33 23.11 -15.09
C ARG A 78 -6.55 22.40 -15.67
N PHE A 79 -6.37 21.16 -16.15
CA PHE A 79 -7.42 20.37 -16.81
C PHE A 79 -8.02 21.05 -18.04
N ALA A 80 -7.19 21.80 -18.77
CA ALA A 80 -7.58 22.40 -20.05
C ALA A 80 -7.68 21.32 -21.16
N GLN A 81 -6.87 20.27 -21.06
CA GLN A 81 -6.83 19.15 -22.02
C GLN A 81 -7.16 17.84 -21.31
N ILE A 82 -8.45 17.59 -21.09
CA ILE A 82 -8.93 16.33 -20.49
C ILE A 82 -8.73 15.20 -21.50
N VAL A 83 -8.05 14.14 -21.07
CA VAL A 83 -7.79 12.92 -21.83
C VAL A 83 -8.88 11.88 -21.61
N GLN A 84 -9.22 11.68 -20.34
CA GLN A 84 -10.26 10.72 -19.91
C GLN A 84 -11.01 11.28 -18.70
N LYS A 85 -12.26 10.90 -18.57
CA LYS A 85 -13.10 11.18 -17.41
C LYS A 85 -14.12 10.07 -17.23
N GLY A 86 -14.64 9.92 -16.03
CA GLY A 86 -15.65 8.91 -15.74
C GLY A 86 -16.14 8.98 -14.32
N GLU A 87 -16.81 7.92 -13.91
CA GLU A 87 -17.40 7.76 -12.59
C GLU A 87 -16.98 6.41 -12.01
N ALA A 88 -16.88 6.33 -10.69
CA ALA A 88 -16.62 5.11 -9.97
C ALA A 88 -17.39 5.07 -8.66
N PRO A 89 -17.88 3.90 -8.22
CA PRO A 89 -18.61 3.78 -6.98
C PRO A 89 -17.66 3.77 -5.78
N ALA A 90 -18.01 4.51 -4.74
CA ALA A 90 -17.42 4.41 -3.40
C ALA A 90 -18.38 3.61 -2.51
N LEU A 91 -18.06 2.35 -2.29
CA LEU A 91 -18.91 1.39 -1.59
C LEU A 91 -18.65 1.40 -0.08
N PRO A 92 -19.68 1.40 0.80
CA PRO A 92 -19.50 1.34 2.24
C PRO A 92 -18.78 0.05 2.69
N GLN A 93 -19.00 -1.08 2.01
CA GLN A 93 -18.35 -2.36 2.28
C GLN A 93 -16.83 -2.31 2.07
N LEU A 94 -16.37 -1.43 1.17
CA LEU A 94 -14.95 -1.17 0.90
C LEU A 94 -14.43 0.11 1.58
N GLY A 95 -15.07 0.52 2.69
CA GLY A 95 -14.68 1.71 3.43
C GLY A 95 -14.72 3.00 2.60
N HIS A 96 -15.55 3.04 1.55
CA HIS A 96 -15.66 4.11 0.57
C HIS A 96 -14.34 4.39 -0.20
N SER A 97 -13.48 3.38 -0.35
CA SER A 97 -12.35 3.48 -1.27
C SER A 97 -12.82 3.44 -2.73
N VAL A 98 -12.07 4.13 -3.57
CA VAL A 98 -12.30 4.23 -5.02
C VAL A 98 -11.02 3.79 -5.71
N HIS A 99 -11.14 2.82 -6.60
CA HIS A 99 -10.07 2.36 -7.47
C HIS A 99 -10.52 2.53 -8.92
N VAL A 100 -9.76 3.29 -9.69
CA VAL A 100 -10.02 3.50 -11.13
C VAL A 100 -8.85 2.94 -11.93
N GLU A 101 -9.06 1.83 -12.59
CA GLU A 101 -8.06 1.26 -13.50
C GLU A 101 -8.16 1.92 -14.86
N LEU A 102 -7.27 2.87 -15.12
CA LEU A 102 -7.17 3.52 -16.42
C LEU A 102 -6.54 2.59 -17.46
N ARG A 103 -7.02 2.67 -18.69
CA ARG A 103 -6.48 1.98 -19.87
C ARG A 103 -6.54 2.91 -21.09
N GLY A 104 -5.75 2.61 -22.12
CA GLY A 104 -5.74 3.39 -23.37
C GLY A 104 -5.02 4.73 -23.24
N LEU A 105 -4.21 4.94 -22.21
CA LEU A 105 -3.29 6.07 -22.10
C LEU A 105 -2.05 5.84 -23.02
N GLN A 106 -1.36 6.91 -23.37
CA GLN A 106 -0.11 6.83 -24.09
C GLN A 106 1.03 6.38 -23.18
N PRO A 107 1.98 5.52 -23.64
CA PRO A 107 3.10 5.08 -22.84
C PRO A 107 4.10 6.20 -22.55
N ALA A 108 4.90 6.03 -21.50
CA ALA A 108 5.96 6.93 -21.05
C ALA A 108 5.51 8.38 -20.83
N ARG A 109 4.24 8.61 -20.50
CA ARG A 109 3.66 9.93 -20.44
C ARG A 109 3.17 10.31 -19.05
N TRP A 110 3.40 11.54 -18.65
CA TRP A 110 2.87 12.14 -17.43
C TRP A 110 1.46 12.67 -17.66
N TYR A 111 0.61 12.50 -16.62
CA TYR A 111 -0.76 12.97 -16.56
C TYR A 111 -1.04 13.59 -15.21
N HIS A 112 -2.10 14.41 -15.16
CA HIS A 112 -2.67 14.96 -13.95
C HIS A 112 -4.06 14.37 -13.73
N TYR A 113 -4.44 14.14 -12.47
CA TYR A 113 -5.74 13.56 -12.15
C TYR A 113 -6.34 14.20 -10.91
N ARG A 114 -7.67 14.13 -10.81
CA ARG A 114 -8.44 14.59 -9.65
C ARG A 114 -9.72 13.80 -9.51
N PHE A 115 -10.31 13.86 -8.30
CA PHE A 115 -11.60 13.28 -7.97
C PHE A 115 -12.58 14.37 -7.54
N MET A 116 -13.89 14.12 -7.72
CA MET A 116 -14.94 15.06 -7.40
C MET A 116 -16.17 14.33 -6.83
N LEU A 117 -16.74 14.88 -5.76
CA LEU A 117 -17.98 14.40 -5.16
C LEU A 117 -18.83 15.61 -4.77
N GLY A 118 -20.00 15.76 -5.36
CA GLY A 118 -20.79 16.98 -5.17
C GLY A 118 -20.02 18.21 -5.62
N ASP A 119 -19.86 19.18 -4.73
CA ASP A 119 -19.08 20.41 -4.90
C ASP A 119 -17.62 20.28 -4.45
N ALA A 120 -17.28 19.16 -3.78
CA ALA A 120 -15.92 18.91 -3.34
C ALA A 120 -15.03 18.38 -4.47
N VAL A 121 -13.79 18.90 -4.51
CA VAL A 121 -12.74 18.49 -5.44
C VAL A 121 -11.51 18.10 -4.63
N SER A 122 -10.87 16.99 -4.98
CA SER A 122 -9.59 16.59 -4.37
C SER A 122 -8.45 17.53 -4.74
N THR A 123 -7.31 17.38 -4.11
CA THR A 123 -6.05 17.90 -4.65
C THR A 123 -5.79 17.33 -6.05
N VAL A 124 -4.90 17.97 -6.81
CA VAL A 124 -4.45 17.47 -8.11
C VAL A 124 -3.26 16.54 -7.89
N GLY A 125 -3.37 15.32 -8.39
CA GLY A 125 -2.26 14.37 -8.43
C GLY A 125 -1.58 14.36 -9.79
N ARG A 126 -0.35 13.87 -9.79
CA ARG A 126 0.45 13.62 -10.98
C ARG A 126 0.76 12.13 -11.07
N THR A 127 0.64 11.56 -12.23
CA THR A 127 0.92 10.13 -12.46
C THR A 127 1.61 9.91 -13.80
N ARG A 128 2.18 8.73 -14.00
CA ARG A 128 2.89 8.38 -15.22
C ARG A 128 2.60 6.95 -15.63
N THR A 129 2.43 6.74 -16.94
CA THR A 129 2.44 5.39 -17.54
C THR A 129 3.88 4.87 -17.70
N ALA A 130 4.04 3.56 -17.65
CA ALA A 130 5.30 2.93 -18.01
C ALA A 130 5.61 3.11 -19.51
N PRO A 131 6.88 3.03 -19.94
CA PRO A 131 7.25 2.97 -21.34
C PRO A 131 6.67 1.70 -22.01
N ALA A 132 6.48 1.75 -23.34
CA ALA A 132 6.08 0.58 -24.10
C ALA A 132 7.11 -0.55 -23.95
N ALA A 133 6.66 -1.80 -24.10
CA ALA A 133 7.50 -2.98 -23.81
C ALA A 133 8.80 -3.02 -24.61
N GLY A 134 8.79 -2.49 -25.86
CA GLY A 134 9.97 -2.42 -26.73
C GLY A 134 10.84 -1.18 -26.55
N ASP A 135 10.38 -0.18 -25.77
CA ASP A 135 11.13 1.07 -25.60
C ASP A 135 12.31 0.88 -24.64
N MET A 136 13.41 1.60 -24.92
CA MET A 136 14.55 1.72 -24.02
C MET A 136 14.64 3.16 -23.52
N PRO A 137 14.00 3.49 -22.39
CA PRO A 137 14.13 4.82 -21.83
C PRO A 137 15.54 5.05 -21.26
N ASP A 138 16.00 6.30 -21.27
CA ASP A 138 17.35 6.68 -20.82
C ASP A 138 17.52 6.46 -19.31
N ALA A 139 16.45 6.63 -18.52
CA ALA A 139 16.49 6.53 -17.08
C ALA A 139 15.16 6.09 -16.48
N LEU A 140 15.25 5.56 -15.27
CA LEU A 140 14.15 5.34 -14.33
C LEU A 140 14.61 5.80 -12.94
N ARG A 141 13.94 6.82 -12.40
CA ARG A 141 14.18 7.28 -11.02
C ARG A 141 13.23 6.55 -10.09
N ILE A 142 13.76 5.65 -9.30
CA ILE A 142 13.02 4.91 -8.28
C ILE A 142 13.36 5.48 -6.91
N ALA A 143 12.34 5.86 -6.15
CA ALA A 143 12.47 5.98 -4.71
C ALA A 143 11.90 4.73 -4.05
N PHE A 144 12.50 4.27 -2.95
CA PHE A 144 11.96 3.15 -2.20
C PHE A 144 12.00 3.46 -0.70
N ALA A 145 11.04 2.90 0.04
CA ALA A 145 10.94 3.04 1.48
C ALA A 145 10.21 1.86 2.10
N SER A 146 10.39 1.70 3.41
CA SER A 146 9.67 0.77 4.28
C SER A 146 9.65 1.31 5.71
N CYS A 147 8.92 0.65 6.62
CA CYS A 147 9.05 0.83 8.07
C CYS A 147 8.79 2.28 8.55
N GLN A 148 7.67 2.88 8.11
CA GLN A 148 7.30 4.25 8.45
C GLN A 148 6.47 4.34 9.74
N ARG A 149 7.00 3.94 10.89
CA ARG A 149 6.27 4.01 12.14
C ARG A 149 5.86 5.43 12.50
N TRP A 150 4.54 5.63 12.77
CA TRP A 150 3.94 6.95 13.01
C TRP A 150 4.63 7.72 14.14
N GLU A 151 4.91 7.05 15.23
CA GLU A 151 5.41 7.69 16.45
C GLU A 151 6.88 8.12 16.35
N HIS A 152 7.65 7.59 15.37
CA HIS A 152 9.09 7.81 15.28
C HIS A 152 9.48 9.08 14.50
N GLY A 153 8.55 9.82 13.90
CA GLY A 153 8.90 11.03 13.16
C GLY A 153 7.71 11.74 12.53
N HIS A 154 7.98 12.91 11.93
CA HIS A 154 7.01 13.77 11.25
C HIS A 154 7.07 13.66 9.71
N TYR A 155 7.53 12.55 9.19
CA TYR A 155 7.50 12.21 7.76
C TYR A 155 8.18 13.22 6.82
N ALA A 156 9.18 13.96 7.30
CA ALA A 156 9.90 14.95 6.51
C ALA A 156 10.53 14.37 5.22
N ALA A 157 10.93 13.09 5.25
CA ALA A 157 11.47 12.38 4.10
C ALA A 157 10.50 12.37 2.91
N TRP A 158 9.19 12.25 3.17
CA TRP A 158 8.17 12.26 2.10
C TRP A 158 8.04 13.60 1.41
N ARG A 159 8.25 14.72 2.12
CA ARG A 159 8.29 16.04 1.50
C ARG A 159 9.45 16.15 0.52
N HIS A 160 10.64 15.73 0.93
CA HIS A 160 11.82 15.74 0.05
C HIS A 160 11.64 14.78 -1.13
N LEU A 161 11.05 13.61 -0.91
CA LEU A 161 10.75 12.68 -2.00
C LEU A 161 9.82 13.31 -3.05
N ALA A 162 8.79 14.05 -2.62
CA ALA A 162 7.89 14.73 -3.56
C ALA A 162 8.63 15.82 -4.38
N GLU A 163 9.59 16.51 -3.76
CA GLU A 163 10.44 17.52 -4.42
C GLU A 163 11.40 16.89 -5.46
N GLU A 164 11.92 15.68 -5.20
CA GLU A 164 12.80 14.92 -6.11
C GLU A 164 12.10 14.40 -7.36
N GLN A 165 10.78 14.40 -7.41
CA GLN A 165 9.96 13.98 -8.55
C GLN A 165 10.36 12.62 -9.14
N PRO A 166 10.34 11.53 -8.37
CA PRO A 166 10.66 10.19 -8.90
C PRO A 166 9.64 9.77 -9.96
N ASP A 167 10.02 8.81 -10.79
CA ASP A 167 9.11 8.17 -11.75
C ASP A 167 8.21 7.14 -11.10
N LEU A 168 8.70 6.49 -10.04
CA LEU A 168 8.03 5.41 -9.33
C LEU A 168 8.51 5.36 -7.87
N VAL A 169 7.58 5.11 -6.96
CA VAL A 169 7.89 4.75 -5.57
C VAL A 169 7.61 3.27 -5.36
N LEU A 170 8.57 2.54 -4.79
CA LEU A 170 8.39 1.19 -4.28
C LEU A 170 8.25 1.26 -2.75
N PHE A 171 7.09 0.90 -2.22
CA PHE A 171 6.89 0.82 -0.78
C PHE A 171 6.89 -0.64 -0.34
N LEU A 172 7.88 -1.00 0.48
CA LEU A 172 8.25 -2.38 0.73
C LEU A 172 7.74 -2.92 2.07
N GLY A 173 6.58 -2.44 2.53
CA GLY A 173 5.94 -2.91 3.75
C GLY A 173 6.18 -2.06 4.99
N ASP A 174 5.47 -2.38 6.07
CA ASP A 174 5.41 -1.58 7.28
C ASP A 174 4.92 -0.15 7.01
N TYR A 175 3.90 -0.04 6.16
CA TYR A 175 3.23 1.24 5.93
C TYR A 175 2.48 1.73 7.16
N ILE A 176 1.95 0.79 7.93
CA ILE A 176 1.33 1.01 9.23
C ILE A 176 1.99 0.10 10.27
N TYR A 177 1.75 0.39 11.55
CA TYR A 177 2.08 -0.51 12.66
C TYR A 177 0.83 -0.75 13.49
N GLU A 178 0.51 -2.01 13.79
CA GLU A 178 -0.71 -2.42 14.48
C GLU A 178 -0.76 -1.98 15.95
N TYR A 179 0.37 -1.63 16.54
CA TYR A 179 0.51 -1.35 17.97
C TYR A 179 -0.28 -0.13 18.46
N ALA A 180 -0.75 -0.19 19.69
CA ALA A 180 -1.11 1.01 20.43
C ALA A 180 0.14 1.82 20.79
N THR A 181 -0.01 3.12 21.02
CA THR A 181 1.08 3.93 21.57
C THR A 181 1.58 3.33 22.89
N PRO A 182 2.89 3.11 23.07
CA PRO A 182 3.42 2.53 24.28
C PRO A 182 3.21 3.45 25.48
N LYS A 183 3.24 2.88 26.70
CA LYS A 183 3.08 3.65 27.94
C LYS A 183 4.19 4.69 28.15
N ASN A 184 5.43 4.33 27.83
CA ASN A 184 6.54 5.27 27.80
C ASN A 184 6.60 5.97 26.45
N THR A 185 6.45 7.28 26.44
CA THR A 185 6.40 8.12 25.24
C THR A 185 7.57 9.10 25.15
N SER A 186 8.56 9.01 26.06
CA SER A 186 9.67 9.97 26.15
C SER A 186 10.48 10.11 24.85
N ASP A 187 10.60 9.02 24.11
CA ASP A 187 11.43 8.95 22.88
C ASP A 187 10.61 9.02 21.60
N LEU A 188 9.32 9.35 21.71
CA LEU A 188 8.40 9.43 20.58
C LEU A 188 8.25 10.88 20.11
N ALA A 189 8.31 11.07 18.78
CA ALA A 189 8.09 12.37 18.17
C ALA A 189 6.62 12.79 18.21
N ARG A 190 5.70 11.82 18.17
CA ARG A 190 4.24 12.02 18.26
C ARG A 190 3.55 10.77 18.76
N THR A 191 2.29 10.90 19.19
CA THR A 191 1.49 9.81 19.75
C THR A 191 0.11 9.77 19.08
N HIS A 192 -0.62 8.69 19.30
CA HIS A 192 -2.01 8.52 18.89
C HIS A 192 -2.81 7.78 19.97
N SER A 193 -4.13 7.86 19.93
CA SER A 193 -5.05 7.20 20.86
C SER A 193 -5.63 5.88 20.36
N LEU A 194 -5.18 5.37 19.21
CA LEU A 194 -5.68 4.13 18.66
C LEU A 194 -5.20 2.94 19.47
N ARG A 195 -6.08 1.95 19.64
CA ARG A 195 -5.75 0.67 20.30
C ARG A 195 -4.97 -0.25 19.37
N LEU A 196 -4.49 -1.38 19.88
CA LEU A 196 -3.95 -2.47 19.06
C LEU A 196 -4.95 -2.86 17.97
N ALA A 197 -4.49 -2.89 16.71
CA ALA A 197 -5.34 -3.21 15.57
C ALA A 197 -5.55 -4.73 15.47
N THR A 198 -6.81 -5.17 15.52
CA THR A 198 -7.20 -6.59 15.41
C THR A 198 -8.45 -6.77 14.55
N SER A 199 -9.19 -5.70 14.28
CA SER A 199 -10.39 -5.71 13.46
C SER A 199 -10.24 -4.83 12.23
N LEU A 200 -11.12 -5.03 11.23
CA LEU A 200 -11.16 -4.19 10.03
C LEU A 200 -11.27 -2.69 10.37
N ALA A 201 -12.07 -2.35 11.38
CA ALA A 201 -12.21 -0.96 11.81
C ALA A 201 -10.91 -0.40 12.37
N ASP A 202 -10.18 -1.19 13.19
CA ASP A 202 -8.90 -0.76 13.75
C ASP A 202 -7.84 -0.53 12.66
N TYR A 203 -7.75 -1.43 11.68
CA TYR A 203 -6.83 -1.27 10.56
C TYR A 203 -7.19 -0.07 9.67
N ARG A 204 -8.49 0.14 9.39
CA ARG A 204 -8.97 1.33 8.66
C ARG A 204 -8.59 2.64 9.37
N ASP A 205 -8.73 2.69 10.70
CA ASP A 205 -8.35 3.84 11.51
C ASP A 205 -6.82 4.05 11.48
N ARG A 206 -6.04 2.96 11.49
CA ARG A 206 -4.59 3.01 11.39
C ARG A 206 -4.13 3.59 10.05
N TYR A 207 -4.70 3.14 8.94
CA TYR A 207 -4.42 3.72 7.63
C TYR A 207 -4.85 5.19 7.56
N ALA A 208 -6.02 5.53 8.10
CA ALA A 208 -6.49 6.92 8.12
C ALA A 208 -5.54 7.84 8.89
N LEU A 209 -4.98 7.39 10.02
CA LEU A 209 -3.97 8.13 10.77
C LEU A 209 -2.76 8.49 9.89
N HIS A 210 -2.20 7.51 9.18
CA HIS A 210 -1.04 7.73 8.31
C HIS A 210 -1.39 8.60 7.10
N LYS A 211 -2.51 8.29 6.43
CA LYS A 211 -2.98 9.02 5.24
C LYS A 211 -3.38 10.48 5.51
N CYS A 212 -3.58 10.88 6.76
CA CYS A 212 -3.80 12.28 7.13
C CYS A 212 -2.50 13.11 7.14
N ASP A 213 -1.32 12.51 7.09
CA ASP A 213 -0.05 13.27 7.07
C ASP A 213 0.12 14.01 5.74
N PRO A 214 0.27 15.34 5.74
CA PRO A 214 0.30 16.13 4.49
C PRO A 214 1.54 15.87 3.65
N ALA A 215 2.69 15.53 4.25
CA ALA A 215 3.90 15.20 3.51
C ALA A 215 3.75 13.86 2.79
N LEU A 216 3.12 12.86 3.45
CA LEU A 216 2.81 11.58 2.84
C LEU A 216 1.76 11.71 1.72
N GLN A 217 0.74 12.56 1.90
CA GLN A 217 -0.23 12.87 0.84
C GLN A 217 0.45 13.50 -0.38
N ALA A 218 1.36 14.46 -0.17
CA ALA A 218 2.11 15.09 -1.25
C ALA A 218 2.96 14.07 -2.02
N ALA A 219 3.62 13.14 -1.32
CA ALA A 219 4.39 12.08 -1.93
C ALA A 219 3.52 11.12 -2.76
N HIS A 220 2.35 10.72 -2.25
CA HIS A 220 1.39 9.91 -3.00
C HIS A 220 0.82 10.62 -4.23
N ALA A 221 0.63 11.93 -4.16
CA ALA A 221 0.13 12.73 -5.26
C ALA A 221 1.20 13.03 -6.33
N ALA A 222 2.49 12.84 -6.05
CA ALA A 222 3.58 13.27 -6.92
C ALA A 222 3.88 12.29 -8.08
N CYS A 223 3.67 10.99 -7.88
CA CYS A 223 4.00 9.95 -8.86
C CYS A 223 3.27 8.63 -8.53
N PRO A 224 3.28 7.63 -9.44
CA PRO A 224 2.72 6.30 -9.15
C PRO A 224 3.56 5.54 -8.13
N TRP A 225 2.88 4.73 -7.30
CA TRP A 225 3.45 3.85 -6.29
C TRP A 225 3.19 2.39 -6.64
N SER A 226 4.12 1.52 -6.30
CA SER A 226 3.89 0.09 -6.25
C SER A 226 4.22 -0.40 -4.86
N VAL A 227 3.25 -1.01 -4.22
CA VAL A 227 3.28 -1.31 -2.79
C VAL A 227 3.20 -2.81 -2.55
N THR A 228 3.87 -3.26 -1.51
CA THR A 228 3.66 -4.58 -0.90
C THR A 228 3.54 -4.39 0.61
N TRP A 229 3.11 -5.42 1.32
CA TRP A 229 3.10 -5.45 2.78
C TRP A 229 4.36 -6.12 3.34
N ASP A 230 4.63 -5.88 4.63
CA ASP A 230 5.45 -6.76 5.45
C ASP A 230 4.59 -7.33 6.60
N ASP A 231 5.06 -7.43 7.81
CA ASP A 231 4.32 -8.04 8.91
C ASP A 231 3.37 -7.07 9.63
N HIS A 232 3.78 -5.83 9.83
CA HIS A 232 3.01 -4.87 10.62
C HIS A 232 1.71 -4.39 9.97
N GLU A 233 1.50 -4.64 8.70
CA GLU A 233 0.17 -4.49 8.09
C GLU A 233 -0.86 -5.45 8.71
N VAL A 234 -0.39 -6.53 9.34
CA VAL A 234 -1.22 -7.53 10.03
C VAL A 234 -0.82 -7.65 11.50
N GLN A 235 0.34 -8.25 11.78
CA GLN A 235 0.86 -8.51 13.11
C GLN A 235 2.37 -8.79 13.03
N ASN A 236 3.14 -8.18 13.95
CA ASN A 236 4.59 -8.39 14.02
C ASN A 236 4.99 -9.85 13.86
N ASP A 237 5.94 -10.11 12.97
CA ASP A 237 6.56 -11.40 12.69
C ASP A 237 5.60 -12.55 12.33
N TYR A 238 4.39 -12.30 11.84
CA TYR A 238 3.53 -13.38 11.37
C TYR A 238 4.14 -14.11 10.16
N ALA A 239 3.77 -15.37 10.00
CA ALA A 239 4.19 -16.19 8.88
C ALA A 239 3.01 -17.02 8.34
N ALA A 240 2.69 -16.84 7.07
CA ALA A 240 1.60 -17.54 6.39
C ALA A 240 0.26 -17.46 7.15
N SER A 241 -0.23 -18.58 7.67
CA SER A 241 -1.49 -18.68 8.40
C SER A 241 -1.31 -18.63 9.92
N ALA A 242 -0.10 -18.36 10.42
CA ALA A 242 0.23 -18.37 11.83
C ALA A 242 0.66 -16.98 12.32
N GLY A 243 -0.01 -16.48 13.33
CA GLY A 243 0.36 -15.30 14.08
C GLY A 243 0.79 -15.66 15.50
N HIS A 244 1.32 -14.68 16.24
CA HIS A 244 1.73 -14.88 17.63
C HIS A 244 0.53 -14.82 18.59
N ALA A 245 0.29 -15.89 19.32
CA ALA A 245 -0.82 -15.99 20.27
C ALA A 245 -0.77 -14.95 21.41
N GLY A 246 0.42 -14.46 21.77
CA GLY A 246 0.62 -13.52 22.87
C GLY A 246 0.09 -12.10 22.60
N GLN A 247 -0.11 -11.69 21.39
CA GLN A 247 -0.67 -10.36 21.08
C GLN A 247 -2.20 -10.35 21.15
N ALA A 248 -2.87 -11.45 20.86
CA ALA A 248 -4.31 -11.58 21.05
C ALA A 248 -4.73 -11.49 22.53
N GLY A 249 -3.83 -11.79 23.45
CA GLY A 249 -4.05 -11.71 24.91
C GLY A 249 -4.06 -10.28 25.49
N GLN A 250 -3.67 -9.26 24.73
CA GLN A 250 -3.78 -7.85 25.15
C GLN A 250 -5.11 -7.18 24.74
N ALA A 251 -5.80 -7.71 23.76
CA ALA A 251 -7.20 -7.41 23.54
C ALA A 251 -7.99 -8.21 24.59
N GLY A 252 -8.63 -7.54 25.52
CA GLY A 252 -9.36 -8.15 26.62
C GLY A 252 -10.19 -9.35 26.13
N ARG A 253 -10.32 -10.38 26.98
CA ARG A 253 -10.95 -11.68 26.76
C ARG A 253 -12.36 -11.57 26.16
N GLY A 254 -12.47 -11.25 24.89
CA GLY A 254 -13.70 -11.25 24.13
C GLY A 254 -13.39 -11.73 22.73
N GLU A 255 -13.78 -12.98 22.42
CA GLU A 255 -13.73 -13.65 21.13
C GLU A 255 -12.36 -13.59 20.45
N ALA A 256 -11.60 -14.65 20.59
CA ALA A 256 -10.40 -14.91 19.80
C ALA A 256 -10.83 -15.06 18.33
N THR A 257 -10.88 -13.94 17.62
CA THR A 257 -10.95 -13.94 16.15
C THR A 257 -9.77 -14.77 15.69
N SER A 258 -10.00 -15.83 14.90
CA SER A 258 -8.90 -16.62 14.39
C SER A 258 -7.90 -15.70 13.69
N PHE A 259 -6.60 -15.94 13.79
CA PHE A 259 -5.59 -15.12 13.12
C PHE A 259 -5.89 -14.92 11.62
N LEU A 260 -6.48 -15.92 10.96
CA LEU A 260 -6.89 -15.81 9.56
C LEU A 260 -7.96 -14.74 9.33
N ALA A 261 -8.94 -14.61 10.25
CA ALA A 261 -9.94 -13.54 10.15
C ALA A 261 -9.30 -12.17 10.38
N GLN A 262 -8.37 -12.04 11.34
CA GLN A 262 -7.59 -10.82 11.54
C GLN A 262 -6.78 -10.47 10.30
N ARG A 263 -6.08 -11.45 9.72
CA ARG A 263 -5.30 -11.27 8.50
C ARG A 263 -6.18 -10.84 7.31
N GLY A 264 -7.35 -11.45 7.14
CA GLY A 264 -8.31 -11.06 6.12
C GLY A 264 -8.80 -9.62 6.30
N ALA A 265 -9.11 -9.22 7.54
CA ALA A 265 -9.48 -7.83 7.86
C ALA A 265 -8.35 -6.83 7.56
N ALA A 266 -7.12 -7.18 7.92
CA ALA A 266 -5.93 -6.38 7.66
C ALA A 266 -5.67 -6.20 6.15
N TRP A 267 -5.78 -7.27 5.37
CA TRP A 267 -5.58 -7.23 3.92
C TRP A 267 -6.72 -6.52 3.18
N GLN A 268 -7.96 -6.63 3.65
CA GLN A 268 -9.04 -5.77 3.16
C GLN A 268 -8.70 -4.30 3.38
N ALA A 269 -8.28 -3.93 4.59
CA ALA A 269 -7.88 -2.55 4.88
C ALA A 269 -6.69 -2.10 4.04
N PHE A 270 -5.71 -2.98 3.76
CA PHE A 270 -4.59 -2.70 2.85
C PHE A 270 -5.09 -2.37 1.44
N TYR A 271 -5.92 -3.23 0.85
CA TYR A 271 -6.52 -2.97 -0.46
C TYR A 271 -7.29 -1.66 -0.49
N GLU A 272 -8.14 -1.42 0.50
CA GLU A 272 -8.94 -0.20 0.59
C GLU A 272 -8.12 1.10 0.68
N ASN A 273 -6.85 1.02 1.07
CA ASN A 273 -6.00 2.19 1.28
C ASN A 273 -4.80 2.30 0.34
N MET A 274 -4.63 1.36 -0.59
CA MET A 274 -3.52 1.34 -1.52
C MET A 274 -4.00 1.34 -2.98
N PRO A 275 -3.26 1.96 -3.91
CA PRO A 275 -3.62 2.04 -5.32
C PRO A 275 -3.31 0.72 -6.05
N LEU A 276 -3.97 -0.35 -5.64
CA LEU A 276 -3.80 -1.70 -6.18
C LEU A 276 -4.77 -1.99 -7.33
N ARG A 277 -4.34 -2.81 -8.27
CA ARG A 277 -5.22 -3.34 -9.32
C ARG A 277 -6.18 -4.39 -8.78
N ALA A 278 -7.35 -4.49 -9.39
CA ALA A 278 -8.31 -5.56 -9.10
C ALA A 278 -7.73 -6.97 -9.33
N ALA A 279 -6.69 -7.11 -10.16
CA ALA A 279 -5.95 -8.35 -10.33
C ALA A 279 -5.27 -8.86 -9.05
N SER A 280 -5.07 -8.01 -8.03
CA SER A 280 -4.64 -8.43 -6.69
C SER A 280 -5.74 -9.16 -5.92
N LEU A 281 -7.01 -9.01 -6.31
CA LEU A 281 -8.12 -9.75 -5.75
C LEU A 281 -8.20 -11.13 -6.41
N ASN A 282 -8.32 -12.17 -5.62
CA ASN A 282 -8.48 -13.54 -6.13
C ASN A 282 -9.83 -13.77 -6.83
N ARG A 283 -10.83 -12.97 -6.49
CA ARG A 283 -12.16 -12.91 -7.08
C ARG A 283 -12.66 -11.48 -7.05
N PRO A 284 -13.47 -11.05 -8.04
CA PRO A 284 -14.11 -9.74 -8.00
C PRO A 284 -14.96 -9.57 -6.75
N PHE A 285 -15.02 -8.34 -6.22
CA PHE A 285 -15.96 -7.99 -5.16
C PHE A 285 -17.42 -8.15 -5.69
N PRO A 286 -18.39 -8.71 -4.89
CA PRO A 286 -18.28 -8.98 -3.44
C PRO A 286 -17.71 -10.36 -3.06
N ASP A 287 -17.35 -11.23 -4.00
CA ASP A 287 -16.93 -12.60 -3.74
C ASP A 287 -15.43 -12.72 -3.41
N THR A 288 -14.77 -11.60 -3.11
CA THR A 288 -13.36 -11.55 -2.75
C THR A 288 -13.09 -12.32 -1.47
N ARG A 289 -12.06 -13.18 -1.51
CA ARG A 289 -11.52 -13.84 -0.31
C ARG A 289 -10.35 -13.02 0.22
N TRP A 290 -10.62 -12.21 1.22
CA TRP A 290 -9.64 -11.29 1.78
C TRP A 290 -8.41 -11.97 2.37
N GLU A 291 -8.55 -13.22 2.82
CA GLU A 291 -7.45 -14.05 3.33
C GLU A 291 -6.51 -14.61 2.25
N ALA A 292 -6.73 -14.27 0.98
CA ALA A 292 -5.99 -14.85 -0.15
C ALA A 292 -5.67 -13.82 -1.26
N LEU A 293 -5.40 -12.56 -0.91
CA LEU A 293 -4.94 -11.57 -1.88
C LEU A 293 -3.57 -11.96 -2.45
N GLN A 294 -3.29 -11.55 -3.67
CA GLN A 294 -1.97 -11.70 -4.29
C GLN A 294 -1.35 -10.33 -4.56
N VAL A 295 -0.27 -10.01 -3.85
CA VAL A 295 0.44 -8.73 -4.02
C VAL A 295 1.77 -8.87 -4.74
N TYR A 296 2.39 -10.05 -4.76
CA TYR A 296 3.59 -10.24 -5.56
C TYR A 296 3.26 -10.16 -7.05
N ARG A 297 4.03 -9.37 -7.79
CA ARG A 297 3.80 -9.08 -9.21
C ARG A 297 5.04 -8.54 -9.89
N ARG A 298 4.99 -8.42 -11.22
CA ARG A 298 6.03 -7.80 -12.03
C ARG A 298 5.54 -6.49 -12.60
N LEU A 299 6.43 -5.49 -12.59
CA LEU A 299 6.27 -4.27 -13.35
C LEU A 299 7.34 -4.22 -14.42
N ARG A 300 6.96 -3.82 -15.61
CA ARG A 300 7.88 -3.66 -16.72
C ARG A 300 8.05 -2.17 -17.03
N TRP A 301 9.29 -1.72 -17.06
CA TRP A 301 9.63 -0.35 -17.45
C TRP A 301 10.37 -0.36 -18.78
N GLY A 302 9.63 -0.59 -19.87
CA GLY A 302 10.20 -0.82 -21.18
C GLY A 302 11.19 -1.99 -21.16
N ARG A 303 12.32 -1.83 -21.85
CA ARG A 303 13.46 -2.74 -21.80
C ARG A 303 14.49 -2.36 -20.71
N LEU A 304 14.30 -1.21 -20.04
CA LEU A 304 15.24 -0.76 -19.04
C LEU A 304 15.20 -1.63 -17.78
N ALA A 305 14.01 -1.95 -17.26
CA ALA A 305 13.89 -2.70 -16.02
C ALA A 305 12.65 -3.60 -15.95
N HIS A 306 12.83 -4.80 -15.40
CA HIS A 306 11.77 -5.60 -14.79
C HIS A 306 11.90 -5.52 -13.27
N ILE A 307 10.82 -5.15 -12.59
CA ILE A 307 10.76 -5.07 -11.14
C ILE A 307 9.87 -6.21 -10.63
N HIS A 308 10.47 -7.12 -9.88
CA HIS A 308 9.81 -8.24 -9.23
C HIS A 308 9.48 -7.83 -7.79
N LEU A 309 8.24 -7.44 -7.56
CA LEU A 309 7.75 -7.07 -6.23
C LEU A 309 7.30 -8.33 -5.50
N LEU A 310 7.90 -8.63 -4.35
CA LEU A 310 7.70 -9.87 -3.62
C LEU A 310 6.76 -9.72 -2.43
N ASP A 311 6.24 -10.85 -1.97
CA ASP A 311 5.52 -11.03 -0.72
C ASP A 311 6.29 -12.02 0.15
N SER A 312 6.98 -11.53 1.15
CA SER A 312 7.80 -12.36 2.05
C SER A 312 7.04 -12.86 3.28
N ARG A 313 5.72 -12.63 3.39
CA ARG A 313 4.94 -12.98 4.59
C ARG A 313 3.87 -14.03 4.35
N GLN A 314 3.09 -13.90 3.27
CA GLN A 314 1.91 -14.75 3.05
C GLN A 314 2.22 -16.23 2.90
N TYR A 315 3.39 -16.56 2.36
CA TYR A 315 3.73 -17.93 1.93
C TYR A 315 4.91 -18.53 2.67
N ARG A 316 5.53 -17.76 3.59
CA ARG A 316 6.76 -18.18 4.26
C ARG A 316 6.52 -19.28 5.29
N SER A 317 7.52 -20.11 5.48
CA SER A 317 7.58 -21.03 6.62
C SER A 317 7.62 -20.26 7.94
N TRP A 318 7.07 -20.83 9.00
CA TRP A 318 7.19 -20.27 10.35
C TRP A 318 8.68 -20.13 10.73
N GLN A 319 8.99 -19.21 11.64
CA GLN A 319 10.37 -18.96 12.06
C GLN A 319 11.04 -20.22 12.60
N ALA A 320 12.29 -20.46 12.19
CA ALA A 320 13.04 -21.64 12.58
C ALA A 320 13.21 -21.77 14.10
N CYS A 321 13.00 -22.98 14.62
CA CYS A 321 13.15 -23.33 16.04
C CYS A 321 12.35 -22.44 17.00
N ARG A 322 11.21 -21.94 16.56
CA ARG A 322 10.29 -21.12 17.35
C ARG A 322 8.93 -21.77 17.47
N ALA A 323 8.41 -21.81 18.70
CA ALA A 323 7.02 -22.17 18.90
C ALA A 323 6.10 -21.00 18.52
N PRO A 324 4.88 -21.24 17.97
CA PRO A 324 3.95 -20.17 17.58
C PRO A 324 3.51 -19.27 18.73
N ASP A 325 3.62 -19.73 19.97
CA ASP A 325 3.28 -19.02 21.20
C ASP A 325 4.46 -18.27 21.84
N SER A 326 5.65 -18.33 21.26
CA SER A 326 6.90 -17.78 21.83
C SER A 326 7.06 -16.25 21.70
N GLY A 327 6.05 -15.53 21.21
CA GLY A 327 6.14 -14.10 20.93
C GLY A 327 6.89 -13.79 19.63
N SER A 328 7.39 -12.55 19.46
CA SER A 328 8.10 -12.15 18.24
C SER A 328 9.36 -12.97 17.98
N ALA A 329 9.75 -13.06 16.70
CA ALA A 329 11.00 -13.70 16.30
C ALA A 329 12.20 -13.07 17.05
N GLY A 330 13.15 -13.88 17.40
CA GLY A 330 14.40 -13.47 18.03
C GLY A 330 15.54 -14.30 17.48
N ALA A 331 16.76 -13.93 17.86
CA ALA A 331 17.93 -14.67 17.46
C ALA A 331 17.93 -16.10 18.05
N VAL A 332 18.34 -17.07 17.26
CA VAL A 332 18.59 -18.46 17.69
C VAL A 332 20.06 -18.79 17.48
N ARG A 333 20.60 -19.72 18.27
CA ARG A 333 21.95 -20.22 18.04
C ARG A 333 21.99 -21.14 16.83
N GLY A 334 22.77 -20.83 15.81
CA GLY A 334 22.78 -21.57 14.55
C GLY A 334 23.12 -23.05 14.72
N ASN A 335 24.02 -23.40 15.67
CA ASN A 335 24.42 -24.78 15.94
C ASN A 335 23.38 -25.60 16.75
N SER A 336 22.34 -24.98 17.28
CA SER A 336 21.28 -25.65 18.05
C SER A 336 19.93 -25.67 17.36
N CYS A 337 19.85 -25.18 16.12
CA CYS A 337 18.61 -25.08 15.36
C CYS A 337 18.70 -25.87 14.05
N ALA A 338 18.25 -27.11 14.06
CA ALA A 338 18.24 -27.98 12.89
C ALA A 338 17.34 -27.45 11.76
N ASP A 339 16.26 -26.74 12.10
CA ASP A 339 15.33 -26.18 11.13
C ASP A 339 15.98 -25.19 10.15
N LEU A 340 17.10 -24.58 10.51
CA LEU A 340 17.82 -23.65 9.63
C LEU A 340 18.41 -24.34 8.38
N ALA A 341 18.69 -25.65 8.48
CA ALA A 341 19.21 -26.46 7.39
C ALA A 341 18.10 -27.26 6.65
N ASP A 342 16.84 -27.14 7.05
CA ASP A 342 15.73 -27.85 6.43
C ASP A 342 15.44 -27.27 5.03
N PRO A 343 15.68 -28.02 3.93
CA PRO A 343 15.50 -27.55 2.56
C PRO A 343 14.04 -27.38 2.17
N THR A 344 13.08 -27.84 2.98
CA THR A 344 11.64 -27.66 2.73
C THR A 344 11.13 -26.30 3.19
N ARG A 345 11.95 -25.57 3.94
CA ARG A 345 11.59 -24.23 4.42
C ARG A 345 11.80 -23.20 3.30
N SER A 346 10.87 -22.26 3.23
CA SER A 346 10.87 -21.22 2.22
C SER A 346 10.49 -19.87 2.84
N LEU A 347 11.09 -18.79 2.33
CA LEU A 347 10.70 -17.42 2.65
C LEU A 347 9.54 -16.95 1.76
N LEU A 348 9.47 -17.43 0.53
CA LEU A 348 8.52 -16.97 -0.48
C LEU A 348 7.42 -17.99 -0.80
N GLY A 349 7.61 -19.25 -0.37
CA GLY A 349 6.78 -20.38 -0.79
C GLY A 349 7.07 -20.83 -2.21
N THR A 350 6.93 -22.13 -2.47
CA THR A 350 7.34 -22.77 -3.74
C THR A 350 6.74 -22.10 -4.98
N ALA A 351 5.47 -21.69 -4.92
CA ALA A 351 4.81 -21.09 -6.09
C ALA A 351 5.41 -19.74 -6.46
N GLN A 352 5.71 -18.88 -5.46
CA GLN A 352 6.32 -17.59 -5.72
C GLN A 352 7.79 -17.72 -6.09
N GLU A 353 8.53 -18.69 -5.51
CA GLU A 353 9.90 -18.99 -5.90
C GLU A 353 9.98 -19.41 -7.37
N GLN A 354 9.13 -20.34 -7.81
CA GLN A 354 9.04 -20.75 -9.21
C GLN A 354 8.66 -19.60 -10.14
N TRP A 355 7.71 -18.75 -9.70
CA TRP A 355 7.33 -17.57 -10.44
C TRP A 355 8.49 -16.58 -10.59
N LEU A 356 9.27 -16.36 -9.53
CA LEU A 356 10.45 -15.48 -9.54
C LEU A 356 11.54 -16.05 -10.45
N ASP A 357 11.91 -17.32 -10.25
CA ASP A 357 12.92 -18.04 -11.03
C ASP A 357 12.59 -18.03 -12.53
N THR A 358 11.35 -18.36 -12.89
CA THR A 358 10.88 -18.29 -14.29
C THR A 358 11.04 -16.90 -14.87
N GLY A 359 10.78 -15.84 -14.09
CA GLY A 359 10.94 -14.47 -14.57
C GLY A 359 12.39 -14.07 -14.78
N LEU A 360 13.25 -14.39 -13.81
CA LEU A 360 14.67 -14.09 -13.90
C LEU A 360 15.36 -14.90 -15.02
N ALA A 361 14.97 -16.17 -15.20
CA ALA A 361 15.44 -17.01 -16.31
C ALA A 361 15.03 -16.44 -17.67
N ALA A 362 13.78 -15.95 -17.79
CA ALA A 362 13.31 -15.32 -19.02
C ALA A 362 14.07 -14.03 -19.35
N ASP A 363 14.36 -13.19 -18.33
CA ASP A 363 15.15 -11.98 -18.50
C ASP A 363 16.59 -12.31 -18.93
N ALA A 364 17.21 -13.32 -18.31
CA ALA A 364 18.54 -13.79 -18.67
C ALA A 364 18.62 -14.38 -20.09
N ALA A 365 17.63 -15.19 -20.47
CA ALA A 365 17.54 -15.76 -21.80
C ALA A 365 17.38 -14.67 -22.89
N ALA A 366 16.54 -13.69 -22.65
CA ALA A 366 16.36 -12.54 -23.53
C ALA A 366 17.66 -11.74 -23.67
N PHE A 367 18.40 -11.52 -22.57
CA PHE A 367 19.69 -10.84 -22.58
C PHE A 367 20.73 -11.53 -23.47
N ASN A 368 20.76 -12.87 -23.47
CA ASN A 368 21.69 -13.66 -24.27
C ASN A 368 21.31 -13.80 -25.76
N ALA A 369 20.02 -13.65 -26.08
CA ALA A 369 19.51 -13.98 -27.40
C ALA A 369 19.32 -12.77 -28.33
N THR A 370 19.05 -11.58 -27.81
CA THR A 370 18.63 -10.42 -28.63
C THR A 370 19.05 -9.08 -28.00
N GLN A 371 19.14 -8.03 -28.87
CA GLN A 371 19.26 -6.65 -28.41
C GLN A 371 18.00 -6.13 -27.71
N ASP A 372 16.96 -6.93 -27.62
CA ASP A 372 15.67 -6.58 -27.00
C ASP A 372 15.57 -6.97 -25.52
N ALA A 373 16.67 -7.36 -24.92
CA ALA A 373 16.76 -7.79 -23.53
C ALA A 373 16.42 -6.70 -22.52
N THR A 374 15.81 -7.12 -21.42
CA THR A 374 15.70 -6.29 -20.21
C THR A 374 17.09 -6.03 -19.63
N ARG A 375 17.40 -4.76 -19.35
CA ARG A 375 18.73 -4.37 -18.87
C ARG A 375 18.95 -4.67 -17.40
N TRP A 376 17.90 -4.50 -16.58
CA TRP A 376 17.96 -4.68 -15.14
C TRP A 376 16.79 -5.53 -14.66
N SER A 377 17.08 -6.59 -13.91
CA SER A 377 16.10 -7.28 -13.08
C SER A 377 16.24 -6.77 -11.65
N VAL A 378 15.20 -6.12 -11.15
CA VAL A 378 15.15 -5.52 -9.81
C VAL A 378 14.28 -6.38 -8.92
N ILE A 379 14.83 -6.89 -7.83
CA ILE A 379 14.07 -7.61 -6.79
C ILE A 379 13.71 -6.61 -5.70
N ALA A 380 12.42 -6.34 -5.54
CA ALA A 380 11.87 -5.46 -4.52
C ALA A 380 11.22 -6.31 -3.41
N GLN A 381 11.85 -6.34 -2.24
CA GLN A 381 11.46 -7.22 -1.14
C GLN A 381 11.68 -6.54 0.23
N GLN A 382 11.03 -7.06 1.26
CA GLN A 382 10.86 -6.44 2.56
C GLN A 382 12.07 -6.61 3.50
N THR A 383 12.69 -7.79 3.47
CA THR A 383 13.66 -8.20 4.48
C THR A 383 15.11 -8.01 4.01
N LEU A 384 16.04 -8.05 4.94
CA LEU A 384 17.47 -8.00 4.62
C LEU A 384 17.86 -9.19 3.72
N PHE A 385 18.47 -8.89 2.57
CA PHE A 385 18.86 -9.91 1.58
C PHE A 385 20.21 -10.56 1.85
N SER A 386 21.13 -9.84 2.51
CA SER A 386 22.45 -10.36 2.81
C SER A 386 22.52 -11.10 4.16
N PRO A 387 23.47 -12.04 4.33
CA PRO A 387 23.71 -12.68 5.62
C PRO A 387 23.99 -11.63 6.71
N ARG A 388 23.38 -11.80 7.87
CA ARG A 388 23.65 -10.99 9.06
C ARG A 388 24.37 -11.85 10.09
N HIS A 389 25.55 -11.41 10.48
CA HIS A 389 26.37 -12.09 11.50
C HIS A 389 26.21 -11.40 12.85
N TYR A 390 25.89 -12.17 13.88
CA TYR A 390 25.90 -11.72 15.26
C TYR A 390 27.15 -12.23 15.97
N PRO A 391 27.79 -11.43 16.85
CA PRO A 391 29.03 -11.84 17.53
C PRO A 391 28.93 -13.13 18.36
N SER A 392 27.72 -13.49 18.77
CA SER A 392 27.46 -14.67 19.60
C SER A 392 27.24 -15.98 18.83
N GLY A 393 27.42 -16.01 17.50
CA GLY A 393 27.08 -17.16 16.67
C GLY A 393 25.56 -17.43 16.58
N THR A 394 24.74 -16.44 16.89
CA THR A 394 23.30 -16.46 16.70
C THR A 394 22.91 -15.96 15.31
N VAL A 395 21.77 -16.40 14.82
CA VAL A 395 21.16 -16.02 13.53
C VAL A 395 19.73 -15.60 13.75
#